data_629e01f7366d0a0add1475c671ba032d
#
_entry.id   629e01f7366d0a0add1475c671ba032d
#
_cell.length_a   1.000
_cell.length_b   1.000
_cell.length_c   1.000
_cell.angle_alpha   90.00
_cell.angle_beta   90.00
_cell.angle_gamma   90.00
#
_symmetry.space_group_name_H-M   'P 1'
#
loop_
_entity.id
_entity.type
_entity.pdbx_description
1 polymer ?
#
loop_
_entity_poly.entity_id
_entity_poly.type
_entity_poly.pdbx_seq_one_letter_code
_entity_poly.pdbx_strand_id
1 'polypeptide(L)'
;MVDRHHRLRGLLGLDPQSTTWGYVIAELHCSDRSEVLRFLEQQGWLYLIDGRGSGPRQPMELPRTLLDLEDDPYRSLVWKLKKEGFIKPQPQIPYHEFRWGAWLRRRPLPPFSSRKLQPALAPARRLVCSQAASTMAGWKGDKKACR
;
A
#
# COMPACT_ATOMS: atom_id res chain seq x y z
N MET A 1 9.79 1.83 12.29
CA MET A 1 9.16 2.78 11.33
C MET A 1 7.85 2.18 10.85
N VAL A 2 6.75 2.93 10.88
CA VAL A 2 5.39 2.43 10.60
C VAL A 2 4.71 3.07 9.38
N ASP A 3 5.32 4.02 8.70
CA ASP A 3 4.79 4.64 7.48
C ASP A 3 5.88 5.05 6.50
N ARG A 4 5.50 5.33 5.26
CA ARG A 4 6.34 5.85 4.17
C ARG A 4 7.50 4.94 3.73
N HIS A 5 7.47 3.66 4.04
CA HIS A 5 8.51 2.67 3.71
C HIS A 5 8.93 2.73 2.24
N HIS A 6 7.97 2.78 1.28
CA HIS A 6 8.28 2.80 -0.15
C HIS A 6 9.03 4.06 -0.59
N ARG A 7 8.71 5.23 0.02
CA ARG A 7 9.43 6.48 -0.27
C ARG A 7 10.85 6.42 0.23
N LEU A 8 11.04 5.92 1.47
CA LEU A 8 12.35 5.77 2.08
C LEU A 8 13.19 4.73 1.36
N ARG A 9 12.58 3.60 0.94
CA ARG A 9 13.24 2.62 0.09
C ARG A 9 13.74 3.24 -1.22
N GLY A 10 12.91 4.05 -1.87
CA GLY A 10 13.29 4.75 -3.10
C GLY A 10 14.44 5.73 -2.86
N LEU A 11 14.40 6.50 -1.78
CA LEU A 11 15.45 7.44 -1.41
C LEU A 11 16.78 6.73 -1.13
N LEU A 12 16.78 5.68 -0.32
CA LEU A 12 17.97 4.86 -0.05
C LEU A 12 18.54 4.18 -1.29
N GLY A 13 17.68 3.84 -2.26
CA GLY A 13 18.14 3.29 -3.55
C GLY A 13 18.84 4.30 -4.45
N LEU A 14 18.61 5.59 -4.24
CA LEU A 14 19.28 6.69 -4.95
C LEU A 14 20.54 7.15 -4.21
N ASP A 15 20.44 7.27 -2.90
CA ASP A 15 21.53 7.71 -2.03
C ASP A 15 21.44 6.98 -0.68
N PRO A 16 22.35 6.01 -0.41
CA PRO A 16 22.38 5.25 0.84
C PRO A 16 22.62 6.10 2.10
N GLN A 17 23.16 7.31 1.96
CA GLN A 17 23.40 8.23 3.07
C GLN A 17 22.24 9.20 3.31
N SER A 18 21.16 9.05 2.56
CA SER A 18 19.99 9.91 2.70
C SER A 18 19.39 9.88 4.10
N THR A 19 19.07 11.06 4.60
CA THR A 19 18.37 11.25 5.90
C THR A 19 16.98 11.84 5.68
N THR A 20 16.10 11.66 6.65
CA THR A 20 14.74 12.22 6.64
C THR A 20 14.26 12.53 8.05
N TRP A 21 13.29 13.41 8.15
CA TRP A 21 12.62 13.71 9.40
C TRP A 21 11.56 12.63 9.72
N GLY A 22 11.40 12.36 11.02
CA GLY A 22 10.37 11.44 11.54
C GLY A 22 9.85 11.91 12.90
N TYR A 23 8.77 11.30 13.33
CA TYR A 23 8.23 11.50 14.68
C TYR A 23 8.34 10.19 15.45
N VAL A 24 8.75 10.28 16.71
CA VAL A 24 8.66 9.15 17.65
C VAL A 24 7.19 9.03 18.05
N ILE A 25 6.59 7.88 17.79
CA ILE A 25 5.18 7.60 18.12
C ILE A 25 5.05 6.61 19.29
N ALA A 26 6.10 5.86 19.59
CA ALA A 26 6.21 4.98 20.73
C ALA A 26 7.67 4.71 21.04
N GLU A 27 7.98 4.54 22.30
CA GLU A 27 9.27 4.06 22.80
C GLU A 27 9.04 2.72 23.52
N LEU A 28 9.86 1.73 23.20
CA LEU A 28 9.79 0.39 23.78
C LEU A 28 11.11 0.10 24.46
N HIS A 29 11.06 -0.22 25.75
CA HIS A 29 12.23 -0.68 26.52
C HIS A 29 12.44 -2.18 26.30
N CYS A 30 12.74 -2.56 25.05
CA CYS A 30 13.02 -3.94 24.67
C CYS A 30 14.16 -3.99 23.65
N SER A 31 14.93 -5.06 23.69
CA SER A 31 16.02 -5.32 22.74
C SER A 31 15.67 -6.41 21.71
N ASP A 32 14.56 -7.12 21.93
CA ASP A 32 14.14 -8.21 21.07
C ASP A 32 13.18 -7.76 20.00
N ARG A 33 13.50 -8.15 18.76
CA ARG A 33 12.67 -7.88 17.58
C ARG A 33 11.26 -8.48 17.71
N SER A 34 11.13 -9.63 18.34
CA SER A 34 9.82 -10.30 18.49
C SER A 34 8.87 -9.48 19.36
N GLU A 35 9.36 -8.82 20.39
CA GLU A 35 8.56 -7.94 21.25
C GLU A 35 8.11 -6.69 20.50
N VAL A 36 9.00 -6.08 19.72
CA VAL A 36 8.65 -4.93 18.85
C VAL A 36 7.57 -5.32 17.87
N LEU A 37 7.71 -6.46 17.18
CA LEU A 37 6.73 -6.91 16.19
C LEU A 37 5.38 -7.25 16.85
N ARG A 38 5.38 -7.87 18.02
CA ARG A 38 4.16 -8.14 18.80
C ARG A 38 3.44 -6.85 19.17
N PHE A 39 4.17 -5.84 19.64
CA PHE A 39 3.59 -4.53 19.92
C PHE A 39 2.97 -3.90 18.66
N LEU A 40 3.69 -3.89 17.51
CA LEU A 40 3.18 -3.35 16.27
C LEU A 40 1.94 -4.09 15.78
N GLU A 41 1.88 -5.41 15.94
CA GLU A 41 0.73 -6.24 15.61
C GLU A 41 -0.49 -5.88 16.49
N GLN A 42 -0.29 -5.76 17.80
CA GLN A 42 -1.35 -5.35 18.74
C GLN A 42 -1.91 -3.97 18.43
N GLN A 43 -1.07 -3.05 17.93
CA GLN A 43 -1.51 -1.73 17.48
C GLN A 43 -2.19 -1.75 16.09
N GLY A 44 -2.20 -2.88 15.39
CA GLY A 44 -2.69 -2.98 14.02
C GLY A 44 -1.78 -2.24 13.01
N TRP A 45 -0.50 -2.06 13.32
CA TRP A 45 0.46 -1.32 12.50
C TRP A 45 1.28 -2.23 11.56
N LEU A 46 0.95 -3.50 11.48
CA LEU A 46 1.57 -4.44 10.55
C LEU A 46 0.63 -4.75 9.38
N TYR A 47 1.15 -4.67 8.17
CA TYR A 47 0.51 -5.19 6.98
C TYR A 47 1.24 -6.46 6.54
N LEU A 48 0.61 -7.61 6.75
CA LEU A 48 1.23 -8.93 6.64
C LEU A 48 0.91 -9.65 5.31
N ILE A 49 0.36 -8.91 4.34
CA ILE A 49 0.15 -9.43 2.98
C ILE A 49 1.33 -8.97 2.12
N ASP A 50 1.89 -9.88 1.34
CA ASP A 50 3.04 -9.58 0.48
C ASP A 50 2.67 -8.80 -0.79
N GLY A 51 3.69 -8.40 -1.58
CA GLY A 51 3.52 -7.67 -2.82
C GLY A 51 2.75 -8.44 -3.90
N ARG A 52 2.60 -9.77 -3.75
CA ARG A 52 1.80 -10.63 -4.63
C ARG A 52 0.37 -10.81 -4.14
N GLY A 53 0.07 -10.36 -2.93
CA GLY A 53 -1.24 -10.48 -2.30
C GLY A 53 -1.44 -11.79 -1.54
N SER A 54 -0.35 -12.50 -1.23
CA SER A 54 -0.36 -13.72 -0.43
C SER A 54 -0.13 -13.41 1.04
N GLY A 55 -0.73 -14.17 1.93
CA GLY A 55 -0.62 -13.99 3.39
C GLY A 55 -1.94 -14.25 4.13
N PRO A 56 -2.04 -13.90 5.42
CA PRO A 56 -1.02 -13.16 6.18
C PRO A 56 0.25 -13.98 6.46
N ARG A 57 1.40 -13.30 6.39
CA ARG A 57 2.70 -13.83 6.82
C ARG A 57 2.84 -13.73 8.33
N GLN A 58 3.73 -14.52 8.93
CA GLN A 58 4.11 -14.31 10.33
C GLN A 58 4.87 -12.99 10.48
N PRO A 59 4.70 -12.23 11.58
CA PRO A 59 5.42 -10.97 11.79
C PRO A 59 6.94 -11.10 11.65
N MET A 60 7.51 -12.22 12.08
CA MET A 60 8.96 -12.47 12.00
C MET A 60 9.49 -12.63 10.56
N GLU A 61 8.62 -12.92 9.60
CA GLU A 61 8.96 -13.03 8.17
C GLU A 61 9.05 -11.68 7.47
N LEU A 62 8.65 -10.60 8.15
CA LEU A 62 8.79 -9.26 7.59
C LEU A 62 10.26 -8.93 7.27
N PRO A 63 10.52 -8.19 6.20
CA PRO A 63 11.87 -7.76 5.84
C PRO A 63 12.59 -7.06 6.99
N ARG A 64 13.88 -7.28 7.11
CA ARG A 64 14.70 -6.63 8.15
C ARG A 64 15.16 -5.24 7.73
N THR A 65 15.32 -5.02 6.42
CA THR A 65 15.75 -3.75 5.87
C THR A 65 14.72 -3.18 4.91
N LEU A 66 14.78 -1.88 4.67
CA LEU A 66 13.89 -1.22 3.68
C LEU A 66 14.18 -1.68 2.26
N LEU A 67 15.42 -2.07 1.96
CA LEU A 67 15.81 -2.51 0.62
C LEU A 67 15.23 -3.88 0.27
N ASP A 68 14.93 -4.70 1.29
CA ASP A 68 14.32 -6.02 1.13
C ASP A 68 12.78 -5.96 0.93
N LEU A 69 12.18 -4.76 1.01
CA LEU A 69 10.74 -4.61 0.79
C LEU A 69 10.36 -4.99 -0.64
N GLU A 70 9.38 -5.85 -0.77
CA GLU A 70 8.80 -6.22 -2.05
C GLU A 70 8.00 -5.07 -2.67
N ASP A 71 7.98 -5.02 -4.00
CA ASP A 71 7.13 -4.09 -4.75
C ASP A 71 5.70 -4.61 -4.82
N ASP A 72 4.72 -3.71 -4.70
CA ASP A 72 3.31 -3.99 -4.94
C ASP A 72 2.77 -3.11 -6.06
N PRO A 73 2.70 -3.64 -7.31
CA PRO A 73 2.18 -2.91 -8.45
C PRO A 73 0.72 -2.45 -8.26
N TYR A 74 -0.11 -3.23 -7.58
CA TYR A 74 -1.50 -2.87 -7.34
C TYR A 74 -1.64 -1.70 -6.37
N ARG A 75 -0.83 -1.64 -5.34
CA ARG A 75 -0.75 -0.46 -4.46
C ARG A 75 -0.31 0.78 -5.23
N SER A 76 0.65 0.66 -6.13
CA SER A 76 1.12 1.74 -6.99
C SER A 76 0.03 2.20 -7.96
N LEU A 77 -0.74 1.27 -8.53
CA LEU A 77 -1.89 1.57 -9.39
C LEU A 77 -2.98 2.34 -8.62
N VAL A 78 -3.32 1.89 -7.41
CA VAL A 78 -4.30 2.56 -6.54
C VAL A 78 -3.85 3.97 -6.17
N TRP A 79 -2.58 4.15 -5.84
CA TRP A 79 -2.01 5.48 -5.57
C TRP A 79 -2.20 6.42 -6.77
N LYS A 80 -1.96 5.93 -7.99
CA LYS A 80 -2.18 6.70 -9.22
C LYS A 80 -3.66 7.06 -9.41
N LEU A 81 -4.57 6.10 -9.25
CA LEU A 81 -6.03 6.32 -9.33
C LEU A 81 -6.52 7.33 -8.28
N LYS A 82 -5.98 7.28 -7.08
CA LYS A 82 -6.27 8.26 -6.01
C LYS A 82 -5.77 9.67 -6.38
N LYS A 83 -4.56 9.78 -6.93
CA LYS A 83 -3.99 11.03 -7.44
C LYS A 83 -4.83 11.64 -8.57
N GLU A 84 -5.37 10.82 -9.45
CA GLU A 84 -6.25 11.22 -10.55
C GLU A 84 -7.69 11.50 -10.09
N GLY A 85 -8.00 11.29 -8.83
CA GLY A 85 -9.30 11.60 -8.25
C GLY A 85 -10.38 10.53 -8.44
N PHE A 86 -10.06 9.33 -8.94
CA PHE A 86 -11.01 8.21 -9.09
C PHE A 86 -11.39 7.56 -7.75
N ILE A 87 -10.50 7.62 -6.76
CA ILE A 87 -10.72 7.11 -5.40
C ILE A 87 -10.56 8.27 -4.44
N LYS A 88 -11.55 8.48 -3.55
CA LYS A 88 -11.47 9.49 -2.48
C LYS A 88 -10.50 9.01 -1.39
N PRO A 89 -9.50 9.82 -0.99
CA PRO A 89 -8.64 9.50 0.13
C PRO A 89 -9.43 9.26 1.42
N GLN A 90 -9.04 8.26 2.20
CA GLN A 90 -9.62 7.91 3.50
C GLN A 90 -8.46 7.71 4.50
N PRO A 91 -7.86 8.80 5.01
CA PRO A 91 -6.67 8.72 5.86
C PRO A 91 -6.91 7.98 7.18
N GLN A 92 -8.16 7.97 7.65
CA GLN A 92 -8.57 7.27 8.88
C GLN A 92 -8.67 5.75 8.71
N ILE A 93 -8.62 5.23 7.47
CA ILE A 93 -8.71 3.80 7.20
C ILE A 93 -7.29 3.23 7.02
N PRO A 94 -6.83 2.38 7.95
CA PRO A 94 -5.55 1.72 7.82
C PRO A 94 -5.45 0.94 6.51
N TYR A 95 -4.30 1.03 5.87
CA TYR A 95 -3.99 0.29 4.64
C TYR A 95 -4.98 0.51 3.49
N HIS A 96 -5.57 1.70 3.38
CA HIS A 96 -6.61 2.02 2.40
C HIS A 96 -6.18 1.67 0.96
N GLU A 97 -4.95 2.05 0.53
CA GLU A 97 -4.44 1.69 -0.79
C GLU A 97 -4.26 0.19 -0.99
N PHE A 98 -3.85 -0.53 0.04
CA PHE A 98 -3.67 -1.98 -0.04
C PHE A 98 -5.02 -2.71 -0.13
N ARG A 99 -6.06 -2.22 0.57
CA ARG A 99 -7.42 -2.78 0.47
C ARG A 99 -7.97 -2.65 -0.96
N TRP A 100 -7.82 -1.49 -1.58
CA TRP A 100 -8.15 -1.29 -2.99
C TRP A 100 -7.26 -2.12 -3.92
N GLY A 101 -5.98 -2.25 -3.63
CA GLY A 101 -5.05 -3.11 -4.35
C GLY A 101 -5.49 -4.56 -4.35
N ALA A 102 -5.85 -5.10 -3.17
CA ALA A 102 -6.39 -6.45 -3.02
C ALA A 102 -7.71 -6.63 -3.79
N TRP A 103 -8.58 -5.61 -3.79
CA TRP A 103 -9.82 -5.62 -4.55
C TRP A 103 -9.56 -5.67 -6.05
N LEU A 104 -8.65 -4.86 -6.60
CA LEU A 104 -8.27 -4.85 -8.02
C LEU A 104 -7.56 -6.14 -8.44
N ARG A 105 -6.75 -6.75 -7.57
CA ARG A 105 -5.99 -7.98 -7.84
C ARG A 105 -6.91 -9.16 -8.20
N ARG A 106 -8.14 -9.15 -7.71
CA ARG A 106 -9.17 -10.17 -8.00
C ARG A 106 -9.95 -9.90 -9.29
N ARG A 107 -9.51 -8.97 -10.14
CA ARG A 107 -10.21 -8.54 -11.35
C ARG A 107 -9.32 -8.67 -12.56
N PRO A 108 -9.91 -8.91 -13.76
CA PRO A 108 -9.11 -9.02 -14.97
C PRO A 108 -8.49 -7.67 -15.32
N LEU A 109 -7.19 -7.57 -15.13
CA LEU A 109 -6.37 -6.45 -15.59
C LEU A 109 -5.26 -6.98 -16.49
N PRO A 110 -4.88 -6.24 -17.54
CA PRO A 110 -3.71 -6.58 -18.34
C PRO A 110 -2.45 -6.62 -17.46
N PRO A 111 -1.43 -7.40 -17.85
CA PRO A 111 -0.14 -7.39 -17.14
C PRO A 111 0.45 -5.97 -17.07
N PHE A 112 0.95 -5.60 -15.90
CA PHE A 112 1.56 -4.29 -15.63
C PHE A 112 2.59 -4.39 -14.50
N SER A 113 3.35 -3.33 -14.29
CA SER A 113 4.32 -3.21 -13.17
C SER A 113 4.22 -1.82 -12.56
N SER A 114 4.82 -1.62 -11.39
CA SER A 114 4.87 -0.29 -10.74
C SER A 114 5.57 0.76 -11.61
N ARG A 115 6.51 0.35 -12.46
CA ARG A 115 7.20 1.23 -13.42
C ARG A 115 6.37 1.50 -14.67
N LYS A 116 5.44 0.61 -15.03
CA LYS A 116 4.61 0.70 -16.24
C LYS A 116 3.16 0.40 -15.90
N LEU A 117 2.45 1.41 -15.39
CA LEU A 117 1.04 1.30 -14.99
C LEU A 117 0.06 1.42 -16.16
N GLN A 118 0.47 2.02 -17.27
CA GLN A 118 -0.40 2.38 -18.40
C GLN A 118 -1.31 1.26 -18.92
N PRO A 119 -0.86 0.02 -19.11
CA PRO A 119 -1.75 -1.04 -19.58
C PRO A 119 -2.98 -1.26 -18.69
N ALA A 120 -2.82 -1.11 -17.37
CA ALA A 120 -3.89 -1.35 -16.39
C ALA A 120 -4.72 -0.11 -16.05
N LEU A 121 -4.25 1.12 -16.34
CA LEU A 121 -4.91 2.34 -15.88
C LEU A 121 -6.33 2.50 -16.41
N ALA A 122 -6.53 2.39 -17.72
CA ALA A 122 -7.86 2.58 -18.30
C ALA A 122 -8.87 1.51 -17.84
N PRO A 123 -8.54 0.19 -17.83
CA PRO A 123 -9.41 -0.81 -17.24
C PRO A 123 -9.66 -0.58 -15.75
N ALA A 124 -8.64 -0.22 -14.97
CA ALA A 124 -8.77 0.01 -13.53
C ALA A 124 -9.68 1.22 -13.23
N ARG A 125 -9.60 2.31 -14.00
CA ARG A 125 -10.52 3.47 -13.87
C ARG A 125 -11.97 3.01 -14.03
N ARG A 126 -12.29 2.23 -15.07
CA ARG A 126 -13.66 1.69 -15.28
C ARG A 126 -14.10 0.81 -14.11
N LEU A 127 -13.21 -0.06 -13.62
CA LEU A 127 -13.52 -0.94 -12.49
C LEU A 127 -13.81 -0.16 -11.21
N VAL A 128 -12.99 0.79 -10.82
CA VAL A 128 -13.18 1.56 -9.56
C VAL A 128 -14.39 2.49 -9.63
N CYS A 129 -14.86 2.85 -10.81
CA CYS A 129 -16.08 3.62 -11.01
C CYS A 129 -17.35 2.77 -11.03
N SER A 130 -17.21 1.48 -11.28
CA SER A 130 -18.36 0.58 -11.42
C SER A 130 -19.09 0.34 -10.09
N GLN A 131 -20.36 -0.07 -10.18
CA GLN A 131 -21.16 -0.44 -9.03
C GLN A 131 -20.55 -1.60 -8.23
N ALA A 132 -19.75 -2.46 -8.86
CA ALA A 132 -19.03 -3.53 -8.18
C ALA A 132 -18.02 -3.03 -7.11
N ALA A 133 -17.62 -1.77 -7.17
CA ALA A 133 -16.73 -1.14 -6.20
C ALA A 133 -17.49 -0.37 -5.09
N SER A 134 -18.82 -0.36 -5.09
CA SER A 134 -19.63 0.48 -4.19
C SER A 134 -19.40 0.25 -2.70
N THR A 135 -18.97 -0.95 -2.33
CA THR A 135 -18.65 -1.31 -0.93
C THR A 135 -17.26 -0.85 -0.49
N MET A 136 -16.43 -0.39 -1.44
CA MET A 136 -15.08 0.05 -1.13
C MET A 136 -15.07 1.48 -0.57
N ALA A 137 -14.40 1.67 0.57
CA ALA A 137 -14.26 2.98 1.18
C ALA A 137 -13.60 3.98 0.21
N GLY A 138 -14.18 5.16 0.09
CA GLY A 138 -13.70 6.18 -0.85
C GLY A 138 -14.18 5.99 -2.28
N TRP A 139 -15.08 5.04 -2.55
CA TRP A 139 -15.77 4.94 -3.83
C TRP A 139 -16.54 6.23 -4.16
N LYS A 140 -16.45 6.69 -5.38
CA LYS A 140 -17.06 7.94 -5.83
C LYS A 140 -18.33 7.76 -6.65
N GLY A 141 -18.64 6.53 -7.02
CA GLY A 141 -19.74 6.26 -7.94
C GLY A 141 -19.44 6.68 -9.38
N ASP A 142 -20.45 6.55 -10.21
CA ASP A 142 -20.41 6.97 -11.62
C ASP A 142 -20.50 8.50 -11.73
N LYS A 143 -19.44 9.22 -11.36
CA LYS A 143 -19.34 10.68 -11.50
C LYS A 143 -18.53 11.07 -12.75
N LYS A 144 -18.58 12.37 -13.14
CA LYS A 144 -17.88 12.96 -14.31
C LYS A 144 -16.42 12.51 -14.50
N ALA A 145 -15.71 12.10 -13.44
CA ALA A 145 -14.36 11.56 -13.53
C ALA A 145 -14.30 10.15 -14.14
N CYS A 146 -15.44 9.47 -14.27
CA CYS A 146 -15.56 8.08 -14.72
C CYS A 146 -16.07 7.96 -16.16
N ARG A 147 -16.40 9.08 -16.78
CA ARG A 147 -16.85 9.17 -18.19
C ARG A 147 -15.73 9.46 -19.17
#